data_f9dffa38387eac3135a6e8bda11cdb94
#
_entry.id   f9dffa38387eac3135a6e8bda11cdb94
#
_cell.length_a   1.000
_cell.length_b   1.000
_cell.length_c   1.000
_cell.angle_alpha   90.00
_cell.angle_beta   90.00
_cell.angle_gamma   90.00
#
_symmetry.space_group_name_H-M   'P 1'
#
loop_
_entity.id
_entity.type
_entity.pdbx_description
1 polymer ?
#
loop_
_entity_poly.entity_id
_entity_poly.type
_entity_poly.pdbx_seq_one_letter_code
_entity_poly.pdbx_strand_id
1 'polypeptide(L)'
;MLLKLPNKSNIISLVLGTLLALGNAPWALWYLSIGSLIAWFWLILVKALPKNIFESTFFFGFGYFIVSLIWIVEPFLVEPWVHGWIAPIALIALPSFLALIWASFAFLGHYYLSSLGVVISLSLAEYFRLYFLTGFPWANISYVLLDTTADKWFAILGPYGLNLLLLLTCFTIASSFRIRKIANLSLATLLLSILLFAPQSFRDEPLKNLATSVRLVQPNAAQEKKWSAEFAPKFFENMIKMTAQKPRPDIIIWPETSLYLPYNSASEEIEKMRDATQESILVFGALKIDQTNFLKNSLIIENKNQETAFYDKAKLVPFGEYLPFTNLKSYFKISERSNLFGWGFKRGSGSQLIRLSNGLNFVPLICYEAIFSDFLKPSAKNADFILQITNDAWFGRSIGPQQHLAQLRIRSIEYGLPVIRVANTGISAIIDANGIVLKNLPVNKSGYLDAFIPSRKQSTVYGLSLIHI
;
A
#
# COMPACT_ATOMS: atom_id res chain seq x y z
N MET A 1 36.34 6.44 10.46
CA MET A 1 35.72 5.59 11.51
C MET A 1 35.61 4.19 10.93
N LEU A 2 36.59 3.30 11.26
CA LEU A 2 36.65 1.93 10.75
C LEU A 2 35.36 1.19 11.16
N LEU A 3 34.64 0.64 10.21
CA LEU A 3 33.48 -0.24 10.40
C LEU A 3 33.91 -1.42 11.29
N LYS A 4 33.69 -1.32 12.59
CA LYS A 4 33.81 -2.47 13.47
C LYS A 4 32.78 -3.49 13.04
N LEU A 5 33.20 -4.73 12.81
CA LEU A 5 32.28 -5.83 12.51
C LEU A 5 31.15 -5.86 13.57
N PRO A 6 29.90 -6.10 13.14
CA PRO A 6 28.75 -6.13 14.04
C PRO A 6 28.99 -7.19 15.12
N ASN A 7 28.69 -6.84 16.36
CA ASN A 7 28.82 -7.79 17.49
C ASN A 7 27.73 -8.89 17.35
N LYS A 8 27.91 -10.02 18.06
CA LYS A 8 26.98 -11.16 18.01
C LYS A 8 25.50 -10.75 18.21
N SER A 9 25.27 -9.77 19.08
CA SER A 9 23.91 -9.26 19.33
C SER A 9 23.30 -8.51 18.14
N ASN A 10 24.10 -7.74 17.42
CA ASN A 10 23.66 -7.02 16.24
C ASN A 10 23.30 -7.99 15.10
N ILE A 11 24.07 -9.07 14.96
CA ILE A 11 23.77 -10.15 14.03
C ILE A 11 22.45 -10.84 14.41
N ILE A 12 22.24 -11.15 15.69
CA ILE A 12 20.96 -11.71 16.16
C ILE A 12 19.80 -10.75 15.87
N SER A 13 19.96 -9.46 16.14
CA SER A 13 18.94 -8.46 15.84
C SER A 13 18.61 -8.40 14.35
N LEU A 14 19.63 -8.45 13.49
CA LEU A 14 19.45 -8.50 12.02
C LEU A 14 18.61 -9.72 11.60
N VAL A 15 18.97 -10.91 12.10
CA VAL A 15 18.25 -12.15 11.80
C VAL A 15 16.79 -12.07 12.30
N LEU A 16 16.58 -11.58 13.52
CA LEU A 16 15.24 -11.38 14.06
C LEU A 16 14.42 -10.40 13.22
N GLY A 17 15.02 -9.29 12.77
CA GLY A 17 14.34 -8.38 11.85
C GLY A 17 13.94 -9.04 10.52
N THR A 18 14.82 -9.85 9.96
CA THR A 18 14.53 -10.66 8.77
C THR A 18 13.35 -11.63 9.00
N LEU A 19 13.32 -12.31 10.16
CA LEU A 19 12.20 -13.19 10.53
C LEU A 19 10.89 -12.41 10.73
N LEU A 20 10.94 -11.21 11.27
CA LEU A 20 9.77 -10.33 11.38
C LEU A 20 9.16 -10.05 10.01
N ALA A 21 9.98 -9.81 8.99
CA ALA A 21 9.51 -9.50 7.64
C ALA A 21 8.71 -10.64 7.00
N LEU A 22 8.96 -11.89 7.37
CA LEU A 22 8.27 -13.06 6.84
C LEU A 22 6.79 -13.15 7.25
N GLY A 23 6.33 -12.34 8.20
CA GLY A 23 4.91 -12.21 8.51
C GLY A 23 4.13 -11.38 7.49
N ASN A 24 4.81 -10.57 6.68
CA ASN A 24 4.16 -9.83 5.61
C ASN A 24 3.83 -10.73 4.42
N ALA A 25 2.88 -10.27 3.57
CA ALA A 25 2.61 -10.92 2.28
C ALA A 25 3.91 -10.99 1.44
N PRO A 26 4.10 -12.05 0.65
CA PRO A 26 3.19 -13.17 0.42
C PRO A 26 3.30 -14.32 1.43
N TRP A 27 4.30 -14.30 2.33
CA TRP A 27 4.62 -15.44 3.18
C TRP A 27 3.60 -15.66 4.31
N ALA A 28 3.10 -14.56 4.93
CA ALA A 28 2.11 -14.57 6.01
C ALA A 28 2.47 -15.47 7.22
N LEU A 29 3.76 -15.63 7.51
CA LEU A 29 4.27 -16.43 8.62
C LEU A 29 4.23 -15.62 9.93
N TRP A 30 3.06 -15.15 10.30
CA TRP A 30 2.82 -14.25 11.44
C TRP A 30 3.41 -14.76 12.76
N TYR A 31 3.42 -16.08 12.98
CA TYR A 31 3.99 -16.69 14.18
C TYR A 31 5.51 -16.48 14.29
N LEU A 32 6.24 -16.46 13.17
CA LEU A 32 7.66 -16.11 13.16
C LEU A 32 7.85 -14.65 13.54
N SER A 33 6.99 -13.77 13.07
CA SER A 33 7.04 -12.34 13.39
C SER A 33 6.80 -12.07 14.86
N ILE A 34 5.79 -12.72 15.46
CA ILE A 34 5.51 -12.59 16.90
C ILE A 34 6.67 -13.14 17.72
N GLY A 35 7.17 -14.35 17.38
CA GLY A 35 8.32 -14.94 18.04
C GLY A 35 9.58 -14.07 17.93
N SER A 36 9.81 -13.48 16.77
CA SER A 36 10.91 -12.54 16.53
C SER A 36 10.81 -11.28 17.40
N LEU A 37 9.63 -10.64 17.47
CA LEU A 37 9.39 -9.47 18.33
C LEU A 37 9.62 -9.80 19.81
N ILE A 38 9.09 -10.92 20.30
CA ILE A 38 9.28 -11.35 21.68
C ILE A 38 10.77 -11.57 21.98
N ALA A 39 11.49 -12.28 21.10
CA ALA A 39 12.90 -12.55 21.26
C ALA A 39 13.74 -11.27 21.21
N TRP A 40 13.40 -10.33 20.31
CA TRP A 40 14.09 -9.06 20.22
C TRP A 40 13.82 -8.17 21.45
N PHE A 41 12.60 -8.07 21.95
CA PHE A 41 12.30 -7.36 23.20
C PHE A 41 13.00 -7.99 24.40
N TRP A 42 13.11 -9.31 24.46
CA TRP A 42 13.90 -9.98 25.49
C TRP A 42 15.37 -9.55 25.43
N LEU A 43 15.94 -9.45 24.22
CA LEU A 43 17.31 -8.97 24.00
C LEU A 43 17.48 -7.52 24.47
N ILE A 44 16.51 -6.65 24.20
CA ILE A 44 16.47 -5.25 24.67
C ILE A 44 16.43 -5.19 26.20
N LEU A 45 15.60 -6.01 26.84
CA LEU A 45 15.51 -6.07 28.30
C LEU A 45 16.81 -6.55 28.98
N VAL A 46 17.61 -7.38 28.31
CA VAL A 46 18.90 -7.83 28.82
C VAL A 46 19.99 -6.77 28.67
N LYS A 47 19.92 -5.92 27.66
CA LYS A 47 20.97 -4.94 27.28
C LYS A 47 20.52 -3.50 27.55
N ALA A 48 20.58 -3.10 28.80
CA ALA A 48 20.01 -1.82 29.26
C ALA A 48 20.78 -0.53 28.85
N LEU A 49 21.87 -0.58 28.08
CA LEU A 49 22.59 0.63 27.70
C LEU A 49 22.03 1.28 26.45
N PRO A 50 21.76 2.61 26.43
CA PRO A 50 21.15 3.32 25.31
C PRO A 50 21.84 3.09 23.96
N LYS A 51 23.18 3.06 23.92
CA LYS A 51 23.95 2.77 22.71
C LYS A 51 23.63 1.39 22.12
N ASN A 52 23.51 0.37 22.98
CA ASN A 52 23.18 -0.98 22.55
C ASN A 52 21.74 -1.05 21.99
N ILE A 53 20.82 -0.22 22.53
CA ILE A 53 19.44 -0.09 22.03
C ILE A 53 19.43 0.47 20.62
N PHE A 54 20.17 1.55 20.38
CA PHE A 54 20.27 2.15 19.04
C PHE A 54 20.79 1.13 18.02
N GLU A 55 21.94 0.51 18.30
CA GLU A 55 22.56 -0.47 17.39
C GLU A 55 21.63 -1.67 17.16
N SER A 56 21.10 -2.26 18.23
CA SER A 56 20.18 -3.41 18.14
C SER A 56 18.93 -3.09 17.32
N THR A 57 18.33 -1.91 17.54
CA THR A 57 17.13 -1.48 16.80
C THR A 57 17.47 -1.18 15.35
N PHE A 58 18.62 -0.58 15.07
CA PHE A 58 19.06 -0.35 13.69
C PHE A 58 19.19 -1.66 12.93
N PHE A 59 19.92 -2.65 13.47
CA PHE A 59 20.10 -3.93 12.78
C PHE A 59 18.78 -4.73 12.68
N PHE A 60 17.93 -4.64 13.69
CA PHE A 60 16.59 -5.24 13.63
C PHE A 60 15.74 -4.60 12.54
N GLY A 61 15.66 -3.27 12.49
CA GLY A 61 14.94 -2.53 11.46
C GLY A 61 15.51 -2.75 10.07
N PHE A 62 16.85 -2.76 9.93
CA PHE A 62 17.49 -3.02 8.64
C PHE A 62 17.15 -4.42 8.11
N GLY A 63 17.23 -5.45 8.98
CA GLY A 63 16.82 -6.81 8.61
C GLY A 63 15.35 -6.89 8.18
N TYR A 64 14.47 -6.18 8.87
CA TYR A 64 13.05 -6.09 8.52
C TYR A 64 12.82 -5.40 7.17
N PHE A 65 13.38 -4.21 6.99
CA PHE A 65 13.12 -3.41 5.80
C PHE A 65 13.81 -3.95 4.55
N ILE A 66 15.01 -4.53 4.64
CA ILE A 66 15.69 -5.05 3.45
C ILE A 66 14.91 -6.20 2.81
N VAL A 67 14.28 -7.06 3.62
CA VAL A 67 13.44 -8.16 3.13
C VAL A 67 12.07 -7.64 2.67
N SER A 68 11.42 -6.78 3.47
CA SER A 68 10.11 -6.23 3.13
C SER A 68 10.13 -5.34 1.87
N LEU A 69 11.27 -4.75 1.54
CA LEU A 69 11.42 -3.81 0.43
C LEU A 69 12.29 -4.33 -0.71
N ILE A 70 12.53 -5.64 -0.79
CA ILE A 70 13.37 -6.22 -1.86
C ILE A 70 12.87 -5.86 -3.26
N TRP A 71 11.57 -5.62 -3.41
CA TRP A 71 10.94 -5.19 -4.66
C TRP A 71 11.42 -3.82 -5.15
N ILE A 72 12.08 -3.00 -4.30
CA ILE A 72 12.54 -1.66 -4.67
C ILE A 72 13.59 -1.68 -5.79
N VAL A 73 14.19 -2.81 -6.08
CA VAL A 73 15.14 -2.99 -7.19
C VAL A 73 14.44 -3.03 -8.56
N GLU A 74 13.19 -3.49 -8.61
CA GLU A 74 12.46 -3.76 -9.86
C GLU A 74 12.30 -2.53 -10.77
N PRO A 75 11.96 -1.32 -10.27
CA PRO A 75 11.88 -0.12 -11.12
C PRO A 75 13.16 0.18 -11.88
N PHE A 76 14.33 -0.12 -11.31
CA PHE A 76 15.62 0.12 -11.93
C PHE A 76 16.00 -0.95 -12.97
N LEU A 77 15.29 -2.09 -12.95
CA LEU A 77 15.49 -3.20 -13.89
C LEU A 77 14.58 -3.11 -15.12
N VAL A 78 13.70 -2.11 -15.20
CA VAL A 78 12.91 -1.82 -16.41
C VAL A 78 13.86 -1.41 -17.58
N GLU A 79 14.84 -0.55 -17.27
CA GLU A 79 15.92 -0.18 -18.20
C GLU A 79 17.28 -0.44 -17.54
N PRO A 80 17.71 -1.72 -17.44
CA PRO A 80 18.82 -2.13 -16.59
C PRO A 80 20.16 -1.52 -17.01
N TRP A 81 20.36 -1.27 -18.31
CA TRP A 81 21.59 -0.65 -18.85
C TRP A 81 21.72 0.83 -18.46
N VAL A 82 20.62 1.51 -18.16
CA VAL A 82 20.60 2.93 -17.78
C VAL A 82 20.57 3.08 -16.27
N HIS A 83 19.70 2.34 -15.58
CA HIS A 83 19.39 2.55 -14.17
C HIS A 83 19.76 1.39 -13.25
N GLY A 84 20.15 0.21 -13.78
CA GLY A 84 20.40 -0.99 -12.99
C GLY A 84 21.47 -0.84 -11.90
N TRP A 85 22.46 0.03 -12.10
CA TRP A 85 23.49 0.32 -11.12
C TRP A 85 22.96 1.00 -9.84
N ILE A 86 21.77 1.64 -9.90
CA ILE A 86 21.12 2.29 -8.76
C ILE A 86 20.43 1.25 -7.86
N ALA A 87 20.02 0.10 -8.41
CA ALA A 87 19.25 -0.92 -7.69
C ALA A 87 19.91 -1.37 -6.38
N PRO A 88 21.19 -1.76 -6.30
CA PRO A 88 21.83 -2.14 -5.04
C PRO A 88 21.94 -0.97 -4.07
N ILE A 89 22.11 0.26 -4.56
CA ILE A 89 22.16 1.46 -3.71
C ILE A 89 20.79 1.69 -3.07
N ALA A 90 19.71 1.63 -3.85
CA ALA A 90 18.34 1.81 -3.36
C ALA A 90 17.97 0.73 -2.32
N LEU A 91 18.36 -0.54 -2.58
CA LEU A 91 18.12 -1.67 -1.69
C LEU A 91 18.83 -1.52 -0.33
N ILE A 92 19.94 -0.83 -0.26
CA ILE A 92 20.66 -0.59 1.00
C ILE A 92 20.22 0.73 1.63
N ALA A 93 20.11 1.80 0.84
CA ALA A 93 19.89 3.14 1.35
C ALA A 93 18.49 3.32 1.98
N LEU A 94 17.42 2.85 1.31
CA LEU A 94 16.06 3.00 1.83
C LEU A 94 15.83 2.18 3.11
N PRO A 95 16.16 0.88 3.20
CA PRO A 95 16.10 0.13 4.44
C PRO A 95 16.94 0.73 5.56
N SER A 96 18.16 1.21 5.27
CA SER A 96 19.01 1.87 6.27
C SER A 96 18.38 3.14 6.80
N PHE A 97 17.80 3.97 5.93
CA PHE A 97 17.13 5.21 6.31
C PHE A 97 15.93 4.94 7.24
N LEU A 98 15.09 3.95 6.91
CA LEU A 98 13.95 3.56 7.73
C LEU A 98 14.38 2.95 9.08
N ALA A 99 15.42 2.14 9.06
CA ALA A 99 16.02 1.57 10.27
C ALA A 99 16.63 2.65 11.18
N LEU A 100 17.23 3.70 10.61
CA LEU A 100 17.73 4.86 11.37
C LEU A 100 16.60 5.62 12.07
N ILE A 101 15.43 5.76 11.42
CA ILE A 101 14.25 6.35 12.08
C ILE A 101 13.87 5.50 13.31
N TRP A 102 13.72 4.19 13.15
CA TRP A 102 13.40 3.30 14.27
C TRP A 102 14.45 3.38 15.39
N ALA A 103 15.73 3.31 15.05
CA ALA A 103 16.82 3.36 16.02
C ALA A 103 16.86 4.68 16.79
N SER A 104 16.63 5.82 16.10
CA SER A 104 16.61 7.14 16.72
C SER A 104 15.44 7.28 17.70
N PHE A 105 14.25 6.86 17.30
CA PHE A 105 13.07 6.88 18.16
C PHE A 105 13.24 5.93 19.34
N ALA A 106 13.71 4.71 19.14
CA ALA A 106 13.95 3.74 20.21
C ALA A 106 15.02 4.21 21.20
N PHE A 107 16.10 4.85 20.72
CA PHE A 107 17.11 5.47 21.58
C PHE A 107 16.52 6.54 22.48
N LEU A 108 15.77 7.49 21.92
CA LEU A 108 15.11 8.55 22.68
C LEU A 108 14.08 8.00 23.65
N GLY A 109 13.24 7.06 23.19
CA GLY A 109 12.24 6.42 24.05
C GLY A 109 12.88 5.68 25.23
N HIS A 110 13.97 4.95 24.99
CA HIS A 110 14.70 4.26 26.05
C HIS A 110 15.35 5.25 27.03
N TYR A 111 15.92 6.35 26.52
CA TYR A 111 16.56 7.36 27.35
C TYR A 111 15.59 7.99 28.36
N TYR A 112 14.33 8.29 27.94
CA TYR A 112 13.34 8.95 28.81
C TYR A 112 12.46 7.98 29.60
N LEU A 113 12.10 6.82 29.06
CA LEU A 113 11.10 5.90 29.62
C LEU A 113 11.59 4.46 29.74
N SER A 114 12.92 4.25 29.72
CA SER A 114 13.52 2.92 29.77
C SER A 114 12.99 1.98 28.66
N SER A 115 12.96 0.68 28.91
CA SER A 115 12.59 -0.31 27.89
C SER A 115 11.14 -0.19 27.40
N LEU A 116 10.21 0.31 28.23
CA LEU A 116 8.83 0.58 27.80
C LEU A 116 8.80 1.73 26.78
N GLY A 117 9.67 2.71 26.92
CA GLY A 117 9.83 3.81 25.97
C GLY A 117 10.17 3.33 24.56
N VAL A 118 10.90 2.22 24.41
CA VAL A 118 11.17 1.62 23.09
C VAL A 118 9.88 1.22 22.38
N VAL A 119 8.92 0.63 23.09
CA VAL A 119 7.62 0.23 22.52
C VAL A 119 6.83 1.42 22.02
N ILE A 120 6.69 2.45 22.87
CA ILE A 120 5.94 3.67 22.56
C ILE A 120 6.60 4.39 21.39
N SER A 121 7.92 4.55 21.44
CA SER A 121 8.66 5.28 20.43
C SER A 121 8.70 4.58 19.08
N LEU A 122 8.73 3.26 19.02
CA LEU A 122 8.60 2.52 17.76
C LEU A 122 7.22 2.71 17.13
N SER A 123 6.16 2.72 17.94
CA SER A 123 4.82 3.03 17.43
C SER A 123 4.73 4.46 16.90
N LEU A 124 5.35 5.41 17.58
CA LEU A 124 5.46 6.79 17.10
C LEU A 124 6.33 6.90 15.84
N ALA A 125 7.40 6.12 15.72
CA ALA A 125 8.24 6.08 14.52
C ALA A 125 7.45 5.59 13.29
N GLU A 126 6.58 4.57 13.46
CA GLU A 126 5.69 4.11 12.39
C GLU A 126 4.70 5.19 11.96
N TYR A 127 4.11 5.91 12.91
CA TYR A 127 3.23 7.04 12.61
C TYR A 127 4.00 8.23 11.98
N PHE A 128 5.21 8.52 12.47
CA PHE A 128 6.08 9.55 11.91
C PHE A 128 6.43 9.28 10.44
N ARG A 129 6.68 8.02 10.05
CA ARG A 129 6.97 7.62 8.66
C ARG A 129 5.82 7.92 7.68
N LEU A 130 4.57 8.04 8.16
CA LEU A 130 3.42 8.38 7.33
C LEU A 130 3.53 9.79 6.73
N TYR A 131 4.15 10.73 7.48
CA TYR A 131 4.21 12.14 7.11
C TYR A 131 5.62 12.66 6.84
N PHE A 132 6.63 11.99 7.40
CA PHE A 132 8.01 12.51 7.32
C PHE A 132 8.50 12.54 5.87
N LEU A 133 9.01 13.70 5.44
CA LEU A 133 9.43 14.01 4.07
C LEU A 133 8.26 13.84 3.08
N THR A 134 8.23 12.73 2.35
CA THR A 134 7.20 12.42 1.36
C THR A 134 6.13 11.46 1.88
N GLY A 135 6.38 10.87 3.05
CA GLY A 135 5.62 9.76 3.60
C GLY A 135 5.93 8.43 2.92
N PHE A 136 6.25 7.40 3.72
CA PHE A 136 6.44 6.04 3.19
C PHE A 136 5.98 4.99 4.23
N PRO A 137 4.66 4.78 4.40
CA PRO A 137 4.11 3.84 5.38
C PRO A 137 4.10 2.38 4.91
N TRP A 138 4.89 2.02 3.90
CA TRP A 138 5.02 0.63 3.44
C TRP A 138 5.57 -0.26 4.55
N ALA A 139 5.09 -1.53 4.63
CA ALA A 139 5.53 -2.50 5.63
C ALA A 139 5.38 -2.00 7.08
N ASN A 140 4.17 -1.59 7.49
CA ASN A 140 3.87 -1.36 8.89
C ASN A 140 3.90 -2.70 9.64
N ILE A 141 4.46 -2.72 10.87
CA ILE A 141 4.62 -3.98 11.64
C ILE A 141 3.28 -4.69 11.85
N SER A 142 2.18 -3.95 12.08
CA SER A 142 0.86 -4.57 12.31
C SER A 142 0.33 -5.36 11.11
N TYR A 143 0.86 -5.14 9.91
CA TYR A 143 0.39 -5.85 8.70
C TYR A 143 0.67 -7.35 8.73
N VAL A 144 1.58 -7.81 9.59
CA VAL A 144 1.81 -9.25 9.85
C VAL A 144 0.58 -9.95 10.46
N LEU A 145 -0.40 -9.18 10.96
CA LEU A 145 -1.64 -9.71 11.55
C LEU A 145 -2.76 -9.89 10.53
N LEU A 146 -2.58 -9.50 9.27
CA LEU A 146 -3.57 -9.77 8.23
C LEU A 146 -3.76 -11.29 8.08
N ASP A 147 -4.98 -11.72 7.83
CA ASP A 147 -5.38 -13.13 7.77
C ASP A 147 -5.29 -13.89 9.12
N THR A 148 -5.16 -13.17 10.24
CA THR A 148 -5.30 -13.72 11.59
C THR A 148 -6.62 -13.28 12.23
N THR A 149 -6.96 -13.83 13.40
CA THR A 149 -8.13 -13.36 14.17
C THR A 149 -8.00 -11.90 14.63
N ALA A 150 -6.77 -11.38 14.66
CA ALA A 150 -6.48 -10.02 15.09
C ALA A 150 -6.67 -8.96 13.99
N ASP A 151 -6.86 -9.35 12.73
CA ASP A 151 -7.01 -8.41 11.61
C ASP A 151 -8.22 -7.47 11.74
N LYS A 152 -9.26 -7.91 12.47
CA LYS A 152 -10.45 -7.10 12.76
C LYS A 152 -10.17 -5.86 13.58
N TRP A 153 -9.08 -5.85 14.33
CA TRP A 153 -8.67 -4.67 15.06
C TRP A 153 -8.30 -3.49 14.15
N PHE A 154 -8.00 -3.74 12.88
CA PHE A 154 -7.83 -2.65 11.90
C PHE A 154 -9.09 -1.78 11.79
N ALA A 155 -10.28 -2.37 11.91
CA ALA A 155 -11.55 -1.63 11.86
C ALA A 155 -11.79 -0.73 13.10
N ILE A 156 -11.06 -0.95 14.20
CA ILE A 156 -11.24 -0.23 15.47
C ILE A 156 -10.04 0.69 15.72
N LEU A 157 -8.84 0.13 15.69
CA LEU A 157 -7.60 0.80 16.10
C LEU A 157 -6.81 1.38 14.90
N GLY A 158 -7.13 0.93 13.69
CA GLY A 158 -6.31 1.20 12.53
C GLY A 158 -4.93 0.55 12.62
N PRO A 159 -4.03 0.81 11.67
CA PRO A 159 -2.72 0.17 11.62
C PRO A 159 -1.79 0.62 12.77
N TYR A 160 -1.86 1.87 13.16
CA TYR A 160 -0.94 2.42 14.17
C TYR A 160 -1.35 2.06 15.60
N GLY A 161 -2.65 2.07 15.90
CA GLY A 161 -3.16 1.60 17.20
C GLY A 161 -2.95 0.09 17.37
N LEU A 162 -3.18 -0.69 16.32
CA LEU A 162 -2.91 -2.13 16.33
C LEU A 162 -1.41 -2.43 16.44
N ASN A 163 -0.56 -1.61 15.82
CA ASN A 163 0.89 -1.69 15.97
C ASN A 163 1.30 -1.53 17.44
N LEU A 164 0.77 -0.51 18.12
CA LEU A 164 1.05 -0.30 19.55
C LEU A 164 0.59 -1.49 20.39
N LEU A 165 -0.62 -2.01 20.17
CA LEU A 165 -1.15 -3.17 20.88
C LEU A 165 -0.28 -4.42 20.67
N LEU A 166 0.15 -4.70 19.44
CA LEU A 166 1.03 -5.81 19.11
C LEU A 166 2.39 -5.69 19.83
N LEU A 167 3.02 -4.52 19.74
CA LEU A 167 4.32 -4.29 20.36
C LEU A 167 4.24 -4.37 21.91
N LEU A 168 3.19 -3.80 22.52
CA LEU A 168 2.93 -3.93 23.96
C LEU A 168 2.73 -5.38 24.38
N THR A 169 1.98 -6.16 23.61
CA THR A 169 1.75 -7.58 23.86
C THR A 169 3.07 -8.36 23.84
N CYS A 170 3.86 -8.20 22.77
CA CYS A 170 5.15 -8.90 22.65
C CYS A 170 6.14 -8.48 23.74
N PHE A 171 6.18 -7.19 24.08
CA PHE A 171 7.04 -6.67 25.16
C PHE A 171 6.64 -7.22 26.53
N THR A 172 5.36 -7.26 26.87
CA THR A 172 4.89 -7.79 28.16
C THR A 172 5.14 -9.29 28.29
N ILE A 173 4.99 -10.05 27.19
CA ILE A 173 5.36 -11.47 27.15
C ILE A 173 6.87 -11.62 27.40
N ALA A 174 7.71 -10.87 26.71
CA ALA A 174 9.19 -10.92 26.90
C ALA A 174 9.57 -10.53 28.34
N SER A 175 8.92 -9.51 28.90
CA SER A 175 9.19 -9.05 30.28
C SER A 175 8.75 -10.08 31.32
N SER A 176 7.68 -10.84 31.08
CA SER A 176 7.19 -11.89 31.99
C SER A 176 8.20 -13.03 32.14
N PHE A 177 8.87 -13.41 31.05
CA PHE A 177 9.95 -14.41 31.10
C PHE A 177 11.16 -13.94 31.93
N ARG A 178 11.42 -12.62 31.93
CA ARG A 178 12.58 -12.05 32.64
C ARG A 178 12.29 -11.75 34.11
N ILE A 179 11.18 -11.07 34.39
CA ILE A 179 10.89 -10.51 35.74
C ILE A 179 10.17 -11.51 36.61
N ARG A 180 9.50 -12.51 36.03
CA ARG A 180 8.76 -13.61 36.70
C ARG A 180 7.76 -13.13 37.75
N LYS A 181 7.23 -11.91 37.63
CA LYS A 181 6.15 -11.40 38.49
C LYS A 181 4.79 -11.81 37.93
N ILE A 182 3.89 -12.26 38.80
CA ILE A 182 2.52 -12.66 38.46
C ILE A 182 1.81 -11.52 37.72
N ALA A 183 1.97 -10.27 38.16
CA ALA A 183 1.36 -9.11 37.52
C ALA A 183 1.74 -8.94 36.04
N ASN A 184 3.02 -9.22 35.68
CA ASN A 184 3.46 -9.16 34.28
C ASN A 184 2.85 -10.29 33.45
N LEU A 185 2.75 -11.47 34.01
CA LEU A 185 2.11 -12.62 33.35
C LEU A 185 0.62 -12.35 33.14
N SER A 186 -0.08 -11.84 34.15
CA SER A 186 -1.50 -11.47 34.04
C SER A 186 -1.73 -10.39 32.97
N LEU A 187 -0.89 -9.36 32.92
CA LEU A 187 -0.97 -8.32 31.89
C LEU A 187 -0.67 -8.88 30.50
N ALA A 188 0.34 -9.73 30.34
CA ALA A 188 0.65 -10.38 29.08
C ALA A 188 -0.52 -11.25 28.57
N THR A 189 -1.14 -12.04 29.49
CA THR A 189 -2.31 -12.85 29.17
C THR A 189 -3.50 -11.98 28.77
N LEU A 190 -3.76 -10.89 29.49
CA LEU A 190 -4.82 -9.95 29.15
C LEU A 190 -4.63 -9.33 27.76
N LEU A 191 -3.46 -8.79 27.46
CA LEU A 191 -3.17 -8.18 26.17
C LEU A 191 -3.23 -9.19 25.02
N LEU A 192 -2.72 -10.40 25.26
CA LEU A 192 -2.82 -11.49 24.28
C LEU A 192 -4.28 -11.89 24.03
N SER A 193 -5.08 -11.97 25.10
CA SER A 193 -6.51 -12.25 24.99
C SER A 193 -7.23 -11.14 24.21
N ILE A 194 -6.96 -9.87 24.49
CA ILE A 194 -7.50 -8.75 23.74
C ILE A 194 -7.12 -8.90 22.26
N LEU A 195 -5.85 -9.16 21.95
CA LEU A 195 -5.37 -9.30 20.56
C LEU A 195 -6.07 -10.43 19.82
N LEU A 196 -6.25 -11.59 20.47
CA LEU A 196 -6.85 -12.79 19.86
C LEU A 196 -8.38 -12.75 19.79
N PHE A 197 -9.05 -12.12 20.78
CA PHE A 197 -10.51 -12.03 20.87
C PHE A 197 -11.01 -10.67 20.39
N ALA A 198 -10.74 -10.34 19.13
CA ALA A 198 -11.33 -9.14 18.53
C ALA A 198 -12.88 -9.26 18.49
N PRO A 199 -13.62 -8.16 18.72
CA PRO A 199 -15.08 -8.18 18.75
C PRO A 199 -15.68 -8.81 17.49
N GLN A 200 -16.54 -9.82 17.67
CA GLN A 200 -17.17 -10.53 16.55
C GLN A 200 -18.24 -9.68 15.84
N SER A 201 -18.78 -8.64 16.51
CA SER A 201 -19.85 -7.79 16.01
C SER A 201 -19.58 -7.11 14.66
N PHE A 202 -18.34 -7.13 14.18
CA PHE A 202 -17.96 -6.62 12.86
C PHE A 202 -17.88 -7.70 11.76
N ARG A 203 -18.26 -8.96 12.06
CA ARG A 203 -18.00 -10.11 11.16
C ARG A 203 -19.17 -10.58 10.32
N ASP A 204 -20.38 -10.61 10.83
CA ASP A 204 -21.24 -11.77 10.57
C ASP A 204 -22.53 -11.50 9.80
N GLU A 205 -22.68 -10.38 9.12
CA GLU A 205 -23.70 -10.34 8.08
C GLU A 205 -23.11 -10.90 6.78
N PRO A 206 -23.73 -11.92 6.16
CA PRO A 206 -23.33 -12.35 4.84
C PRO A 206 -23.45 -11.15 3.90
N LEU A 207 -22.32 -10.69 3.39
CA LEU A 207 -22.26 -9.53 2.51
C LEU A 207 -23.01 -9.87 1.23
N LYS A 208 -24.13 -9.21 1.02
CA LYS A 208 -24.89 -9.32 -0.22
C LYS A 208 -24.12 -8.63 -1.34
N ASN A 209 -24.28 -9.08 -2.53
CA ASN A 209 -23.82 -8.32 -3.69
C ASN A 209 -24.84 -7.23 -4.04
N LEU A 210 -24.34 -6.08 -4.45
CA LEU A 210 -25.16 -5.10 -5.15
C LEU A 210 -25.62 -5.67 -6.48
N ALA A 211 -26.71 -5.14 -7.05
CA ALA A 211 -27.18 -5.56 -8.37
C ALA A 211 -26.22 -5.15 -9.52
N THR A 212 -25.23 -4.30 -9.23
CA THR A 212 -24.30 -3.74 -10.22
C THR A 212 -23.16 -4.72 -10.51
N SER A 213 -23.02 -5.06 -11.78
CA SER A 213 -21.94 -5.89 -12.31
C SER A 213 -20.77 -5.06 -12.79
N VAL A 214 -19.54 -5.59 -12.63
CA VAL A 214 -18.30 -4.95 -13.06
C VAL A 214 -17.44 -5.89 -13.87
N ARG A 215 -16.72 -5.35 -14.86
CA ARG A 215 -15.64 -6.02 -15.58
C ARG A 215 -14.31 -5.34 -15.30
N LEU A 216 -13.35 -6.10 -14.79
CA LEU A 216 -11.97 -5.68 -14.59
C LEU A 216 -11.15 -6.15 -15.78
N VAL A 217 -10.52 -5.24 -16.52
CA VAL A 217 -9.73 -5.55 -17.71
C VAL A 217 -8.26 -5.47 -17.36
N GLN A 218 -7.53 -6.57 -17.48
CA GLN A 218 -6.09 -6.69 -17.19
C GLN A 218 -5.30 -6.96 -18.48
N PRO A 219 -4.64 -5.95 -19.08
CA PRO A 219 -3.96 -6.11 -20.36
C PRO A 219 -2.64 -6.90 -20.26
N ASN A 220 -2.02 -6.93 -19.11
CA ASN A 220 -0.69 -7.47 -18.88
C ASN A 220 0.37 -6.83 -19.82
N ALA A 221 0.34 -5.51 -19.95
CA ALA A 221 1.30 -4.75 -20.74
C ALA A 221 2.61 -4.61 -19.97
N ALA A 222 3.66 -5.29 -20.43
CA ALA A 222 4.99 -5.21 -19.84
C ALA A 222 5.52 -3.76 -19.90
N GLN A 223 6.16 -3.29 -18.80
CA GLN A 223 6.49 -1.86 -18.61
C GLN A 223 7.40 -1.33 -19.72
N GLU A 224 8.37 -2.12 -20.15
CA GLU A 224 9.32 -1.78 -21.22
C GLU A 224 8.67 -1.67 -22.61
N LYS A 225 7.47 -2.27 -22.80
CA LYS A 225 6.73 -2.29 -24.08
C LYS A 225 5.49 -1.41 -24.08
N LYS A 226 5.02 -1.02 -22.89
CA LYS A 226 3.74 -0.34 -22.70
C LYS A 226 3.59 0.95 -23.52
N TRP A 227 4.71 1.67 -23.73
CA TRP A 227 4.75 2.95 -24.43
C TRP A 227 5.39 2.85 -25.83
N SER A 228 5.75 1.64 -26.26
CA SER A 228 6.33 1.44 -27.58
C SER A 228 5.29 1.64 -28.68
N ALA A 229 5.65 2.38 -29.73
CA ALA A 229 4.76 2.60 -30.88
C ALA A 229 4.29 1.29 -31.55
N GLU A 230 5.08 0.22 -31.43
CA GLU A 230 4.73 -1.10 -31.97
C GLU A 230 3.74 -1.86 -31.07
N PHE A 231 3.91 -1.81 -29.74
CA PHE A 231 3.16 -2.66 -28.81
C PHE A 231 1.98 -1.96 -28.14
N ALA A 232 2.05 -0.66 -27.92
CA ALA A 232 1.01 0.08 -27.23
C ALA A 232 -0.38 -0.03 -27.93
N PRO A 233 -0.48 0.12 -29.27
CA PRO A 233 -1.75 -0.11 -29.95
C PRO A 233 -2.26 -1.55 -29.82
N LYS A 234 -1.37 -2.55 -29.81
CA LYS A 234 -1.74 -3.97 -29.65
C LYS A 234 -2.36 -4.24 -28.27
N PHE A 235 -1.77 -3.66 -27.20
CA PHE A 235 -2.35 -3.76 -25.85
C PHE A 235 -3.72 -3.06 -25.79
N PHE A 236 -3.85 -1.90 -26.41
CA PHE A 236 -5.12 -1.17 -26.50
C PHE A 236 -6.20 -1.99 -27.21
N GLU A 237 -5.92 -2.51 -28.40
CA GLU A 237 -6.87 -3.35 -29.16
C GLU A 237 -7.26 -4.62 -28.40
N ASN A 238 -6.34 -5.21 -27.63
CA ASN A 238 -6.66 -6.34 -26.77
C ASN A 238 -7.63 -5.95 -25.64
N MET A 239 -7.46 -4.78 -25.03
CA MET A 239 -8.41 -4.25 -24.04
C MET A 239 -9.78 -3.98 -24.65
N ILE A 240 -9.85 -3.43 -25.86
CA ILE A 240 -11.09 -3.24 -26.62
C ILE A 240 -11.81 -4.58 -26.83
N LYS A 241 -11.08 -5.63 -27.27
CA LYS A 241 -11.66 -6.97 -27.46
C LYS A 241 -12.23 -7.56 -26.16
N MET A 242 -11.51 -7.41 -25.04
CA MET A 242 -11.97 -7.87 -23.72
C MET A 242 -13.19 -7.08 -23.24
N THR A 243 -13.21 -5.77 -23.52
CA THR A 243 -14.33 -4.88 -23.19
C THR A 243 -15.61 -5.30 -23.92
N ALA A 244 -15.52 -5.63 -25.21
CA ALA A 244 -16.66 -5.97 -26.06
C ALA A 244 -17.28 -7.36 -25.79
N GLN A 245 -16.67 -8.21 -24.93
CA GLN A 245 -17.17 -9.55 -24.62
C GLN A 245 -18.56 -9.51 -23.95
N LYS A 246 -19.37 -10.53 -24.22
CA LYS A 246 -20.68 -10.72 -23.57
C LYS A 246 -20.54 -11.70 -22.38
N PRO A 247 -21.40 -11.59 -21.33
CA PRO A 247 -22.42 -10.57 -21.14
C PRO A 247 -21.78 -9.21 -20.86
N ARG A 248 -22.50 -8.11 -21.16
CA ARG A 248 -22.03 -6.76 -20.87
C ARG A 248 -22.30 -6.40 -19.41
N PRO A 249 -21.28 -5.95 -18.66
CA PRO A 249 -21.47 -5.48 -17.30
C PRO A 249 -21.97 -4.03 -17.24
N ASP A 250 -22.42 -3.59 -16.08
CA ASP A 250 -22.84 -2.20 -15.86
C ASP A 250 -21.65 -1.23 -15.89
N ILE A 251 -20.49 -1.68 -15.39
CA ILE A 251 -19.26 -0.88 -15.29
C ILE A 251 -18.09 -1.67 -15.85
N ILE A 252 -17.28 -1.04 -16.70
CA ILE A 252 -16.04 -1.59 -17.23
C ILE A 252 -14.88 -0.74 -16.71
N ILE A 253 -13.82 -1.39 -16.19
CA ILE A 253 -12.72 -0.70 -15.55
C ILE A 253 -11.40 -1.15 -16.14
N TRP A 254 -10.61 -0.18 -16.63
CA TRP A 254 -9.27 -0.37 -17.13
C TRP A 254 -8.23 0.15 -16.12
N PRO A 255 -7.00 -0.39 -16.13
CA PRO A 255 -5.98 -0.03 -15.14
C PRO A 255 -5.40 1.39 -15.34
N GLU A 256 -4.48 1.76 -14.44
CA GLU A 256 -3.73 3.02 -14.46
C GLU A 256 -2.99 3.20 -15.79
N THR A 257 -3.06 4.42 -16.35
CA THR A 257 -2.40 4.80 -17.60
C THR A 257 -2.59 3.77 -18.72
N SER A 258 -3.81 3.28 -18.87
CA SER A 258 -4.18 2.27 -19.87
C SER A 258 -4.29 2.83 -21.28
N LEU A 259 -4.63 4.12 -21.41
CA LEU A 259 -4.59 4.85 -22.67
C LEU A 259 -3.13 5.26 -22.96
N TYR A 260 -2.63 4.89 -24.13
CA TYR A 260 -1.22 5.11 -24.52
C TYR A 260 -0.91 6.52 -25.06
N LEU A 261 -1.96 7.30 -25.34
CA LEU A 261 -1.88 8.72 -25.67
C LEU A 261 -2.42 9.55 -24.49
N PRO A 262 -1.98 10.81 -24.35
CA PRO A 262 -2.65 11.74 -23.44
C PRO A 262 -4.14 11.87 -23.79
N TYR A 263 -5.01 11.87 -22.79
CA TYR A 263 -6.47 11.97 -22.98
C TYR A 263 -6.88 13.09 -23.93
N ASN A 264 -6.23 14.24 -23.82
CA ASN A 264 -6.51 15.41 -24.64
C ASN A 264 -6.19 15.22 -26.15
N SER A 265 -5.47 14.17 -26.52
CA SER A 265 -4.99 13.89 -27.88
C SER A 265 -5.47 12.54 -28.40
N ALA A 266 -6.38 11.86 -27.70
CA ALA A 266 -6.78 10.47 -27.95
C ALA A 266 -8.23 10.34 -28.42
N SER A 267 -8.73 11.29 -29.21
CA SER A 267 -10.15 11.34 -29.61
C SER A 267 -10.61 10.06 -30.32
N GLU A 268 -9.79 9.54 -31.24
CA GLU A 268 -10.10 8.32 -31.99
C GLU A 268 -10.13 7.07 -31.09
N GLU A 269 -9.16 6.96 -30.17
CA GLU A 269 -9.11 5.87 -29.19
C GLU A 269 -10.30 5.90 -28.24
N ILE A 270 -10.70 7.10 -27.79
CA ILE A 270 -11.85 7.29 -26.92
C ILE A 270 -13.14 6.90 -27.63
N GLU A 271 -13.29 7.21 -28.91
CA GLU A 271 -14.45 6.79 -29.70
C GLU A 271 -14.51 5.26 -29.81
N LYS A 272 -13.40 4.59 -30.13
CA LYS A 272 -13.32 3.11 -30.13
C LYS A 272 -13.67 2.50 -28.76
N MET A 273 -13.25 3.15 -27.67
CA MET A 273 -13.58 2.70 -26.31
C MET A 273 -15.10 2.83 -26.07
N ARG A 274 -15.73 3.94 -26.46
CA ARG A 274 -17.18 4.17 -26.36
C ARG A 274 -17.97 3.14 -27.14
N ASP A 275 -17.58 2.87 -28.37
CA ASP A 275 -18.20 1.85 -29.21
C ASP A 275 -18.13 0.46 -28.59
N ALA A 276 -17.00 0.12 -27.97
CA ALA A 276 -16.82 -1.17 -27.31
C ALA A 276 -17.62 -1.29 -26.00
N THR A 277 -17.77 -0.21 -25.24
CA THR A 277 -18.49 -0.18 -23.96
C THR A 277 -20.00 -0.06 -24.13
N GLN A 278 -20.47 0.62 -25.16
CA GLN A 278 -21.90 0.91 -25.45
C GLN A 278 -22.63 1.53 -24.26
N GLU A 279 -23.48 0.74 -23.59
CA GLU A 279 -24.35 1.17 -22.49
C GLU A 279 -23.65 1.13 -21.10
N SER A 280 -22.44 0.55 -20.99
CA SER A 280 -21.71 0.43 -19.73
C SER A 280 -21.03 1.76 -19.36
N ILE A 281 -20.89 2.03 -18.06
CA ILE A 281 -20.03 3.10 -17.58
C ILE A 281 -18.59 2.65 -17.77
N LEU A 282 -17.75 3.49 -18.38
CA LEU A 282 -16.32 3.20 -18.55
C LEU A 282 -15.48 4.00 -17.54
N VAL A 283 -14.62 3.31 -16.82
CA VAL A 283 -13.63 3.90 -15.92
C VAL A 283 -12.24 3.47 -16.36
N PHE A 284 -11.32 4.42 -16.55
CA PHE A 284 -9.98 4.09 -17.03
C PHE A 284 -8.92 5.08 -16.55
N GLY A 285 -7.67 4.62 -16.54
CA GLY A 285 -6.52 5.46 -16.24
C GLY A 285 -5.90 6.04 -17.51
N ALA A 286 -5.62 7.34 -17.51
CA ALA A 286 -4.90 8.01 -18.58
C ALA A 286 -4.03 9.16 -18.08
N LEU A 287 -3.05 9.54 -18.87
CA LEU A 287 -2.36 10.82 -18.70
C LEU A 287 -3.22 11.94 -19.27
N LYS A 288 -3.31 13.06 -18.56
CA LYS A 288 -4.05 14.26 -18.99
C LYS A 288 -3.13 15.47 -18.92
N ILE A 289 -3.16 16.32 -19.93
CA ILE A 289 -2.48 17.60 -19.93
C ILE A 289 -3.44 18.65 -19.36
N ASP A 290 -3.05 19.35 -18.30
CA ASP A 290 -3.86 20.42 -17.73
C ASP A 290 -3.71 21.75 -18.49
N GLN A 291 -4.51 22.74 -18.14
CA GLN A 291 -4.49 24.07 -18.79
C GLN A 291 -3.14 24.81 -18.66
N THR A 292 -2.27 24.34 -17.78
CA THR A 292 -0.93 24.89 -17.53
C THR A 292 0.18 24.03 -18.18
N ASN A 293 -0.18 23.13 -19.10
CA ASN A 293 0.70 22.20 -19.80
C ASN A 293 1.48 21.22 -18.89
N PHE A 294 0.97 20.91 -17.69
CA PHE A 294 1.50 19.86 -16.85
C PHE A 294 0.74 18.57 -17.04
N LEU A 295 1.50 17.46 -16.97
CA LEU A 295 0.92 16.12 -16.99
C LEU A 295 0.30 15.78 -15.63
N LYS A 296 -0.86 15.15 -15.67
CA LYS A 296 -1.54 14.54 -14.53
C LYS A 296 -1.82 13.07 -14.82
N ASN A 297 -1.64 12.26 -13.82
CA ASN A 297 -2.09 10.86 -13.83
C ASN A 297 -3.53 10.84 -13.32
N SER A 298 -4.47 10.46 -14.19
CA SER A 298 -5.89 10.65 -13.91
C SER A 298 -6.69 9.36 -14.08
N LEU A 299 -7.66 9.17 -13.21
CA LEU A 299 -8.77 8.24 -13.41
C LEU A 299 -9.91 9.01 -14.05
N ILE A 300 -10.43 8.50 -15.16
CA ILE A 300 -11.44 9.13 -15.99
C ILE A 300 -12.67 8.25 -15.98
N ILE A 301 -13.83 8.86 -15.81
CA ILE A 301 -15.13 8.20 -15.86
C ILE A 301 -15.89 8.77 -17.06
N GLU A 302 -16.30 7.92 -17.96
CA GLU A 302 -17.20 8.27 -19.04
C GLU A 302 -18.54 7.58 -18.87
N ASN A 303 -19.57 8.40 -18.71
CA ASN A 303 -20.98 7.98 -18.64
C ASN A 303 -21.60 7.90 -20.03
N LYS A 304 -22.74 7.18 -20.15
CA LYS A 304 -23.53 7.06 -21.38
C LYS A 304 -23.86 8.40 -22.06
N ASN A 305 -24.09 9.45 -21.27
CA ASN A 305 -24.48 10.79 -21.77
C ASN A 305 -23.24 11.64 -22.13
N GLN A 306 -22.06 11.03 -22.30
CA GLN A 306 -20.79 11.71 -22.55
C GLN A 306 -20.36 12.69 -21.45
N GLU A 307 -21.00 12.64 -20.28
CA GLU A 307 -20.51 13.33 -19.10
C GLU A 307 -19.22 12.68 -18.59
N THR A 308 -18.16 13.47 -18.56
CA THR A 308 -16.84 13.00 -18.15
C THR A 308 -16.50 13.57 -16.77
N ALA A 309 -16.14 12.69 -15.83
CA ALA A 309 -15.61 13.07 -14.55
C ALA A 309 -14.13 12.65 -14.42
N PHE A 310 -13.36 13.40 -13.64
CA PHE A 310 -11.92 13.20 -13.49
C PHE A 310 -11.53 13.15 -12.02
N TYR A 311 -10.62 12.23 -11.73
CA TYR A 311 -9.88 12.24 -10.48
C TYR A 311 -8.39 12.26 -10.82
N ASP A 312 -7.67 13.27 -10.36
CA ASP A 312 -6.24 13.41 -10.56
C ASP A 312 -5.48 12.89 -9.34
N LYS A 313 -4.46 12.05 -9.57
CA LYS A 313 -3.64 11.42 -8.51
C LYS A 313 -3.04 12.48 -7.58
N ALA A 314 -3.31 12.36 -6.29
CA ALA A 314 -2.89 13.33 -5.28
C ALA A 314 -1.59 12.93 -4.55
N LYS A 315 -1.38 11.63 -4.32
CA LYS A 315 -0.14 11.11 -3.70
C LYS A 315 0.77 10.55 -4.79
N LEU A 316 1.68 11.40 -5.27
CA LEU A 316 2.65 11.03 -6.30
C LEU A 316 3.82 10.22 -5.72
N VAL A 317 4.37 9.30 -6.55
CA VAL A 317 5.54 8.49 -6.20
C VAL A 317 6.81 9.36 -6.22
N PRO A 318 7.51 9.50 -5.09
CA PRO A 318 8.78 10.23 -5.06
C PRO A 318 9.81 9.61 -6.00
N PHE A 319 10.58 10.44 -6.69
CA PHE A 319 11.60 10.08 -7.70
C PHE A 319 11.05 9.42 -8.97
N GLY A 320 9.86 8.84 -8.95
CA GLY A 320 9.21 8.26 -10.12
C GLY A 320 8.34 9.28 -10.86
N GLU A 321 7.44 9.96 -10.16
CA GLU A 321 6.48 10.90 -10.74
C GLU A 321 6.86 12.37 -10.49
N TYR A 322 7.67 12.64 -9.47
CA TYR A 322 8.23 13.96 -9.20
C TYR A 322 9.56 13.85 -8.44
N LEU A 323 10.38 14.91 -8.53
CA LEU A 323 11.58 15.04 -7.69
C LEU A 323 11.21 15.74 -6.38
N PRO A 324 11.36 15.10 -5.21
CA PRO A 324 11.23 15.79 -3.94
C PRO A 324 12.34 16.83 -3.78
N PHE A 325 12.09 17.87 -2.96
CA PHE A 325 13.06 18.92 -2.64
C PHE A 325 13.46 19.82 -3.84
N THR A 326 12.45 20.30 -4.57
CA THR A 326 12.65 21.17 -5.76
C THR A 326 13.51 22.41 -5.50
N ASN A 327 13.58 22.92 -4.28
CA ASN A 327 14.47 24.02 -3.91
C ASN A 327 15.96 23.70 -4.02
N LEU A 328 16.33 22.40 -4.03
CA LEU A 328 17.70 21.95 -4.29
C LEU A 328 18.03 21.89 -5.79
N LYS A 329 17.02 21.93 -6.68
CA LYS A 329 17.23 21.89 -8.15
C LYS A 329 18.08 23.06 -8.65
N SER A 330 17.87 24.26 -8.08
CA SER A 330 18.65 25.45 -8.44
C SER A 330 20.14 25.31 -8.08
N TYR A 331 20.43 24.59 -6.99
CA TYR A 331 21.81 24.35 -6.54
C TYR A 331 22.56 23.36 -7.46
N PHE A 332 21.84 22.33 -7.96
CA PHE A 332 22.42 21.27 -8.78
C PHE A 332 22.22 21.46 -10.29
N LYS A 333 21.66 22.60 -10.74
CA LYS A 333 21.35 22.89 -12.16
C LYS A 333 20.59 21.76 -12.87
N ILE A 334 19.77 21.03 -12.13
CA ILE A 334 18.97 19.94 -12.68
C ILE A 334 17.78 20.54 -13.43
N SER A 335 17.67 20.26 -14.73
CA SER A 335 16.57 20.71 -15.57
C SER A 335 15.22 20.28 -14.96
N GLU A 336 14.19 21.13 -15.02
CA GLU A 336 12.83 20.80 -14.58
C GLU A 336 12.23 19.58 -15.31
N ARG A 337 12.80 19.22 -16.46
CA ARG A 337 12.41 18.10 -17.30
C ARG A 337 13.16 16.79 -16.99
N SER A 338 14.18 16.80 -16.13
CA SER A 338 15.00 15.63 -15.84
C SER A 338 14.49 14.91 -14.58
N ASN A 339 13.45 14.11 -14.71
CA ASN A 339 13.14 13.05 -13.78
C ASN A 339 13.83 11.76 -14.25
N LEU A 340 14.32 10.93 -13.33
CA LEU A 340 14.94 9.64 -13.67
C LEU A 340 14.02 8.72 -14.51
N PHE A 341 12.70 8.95 -14.46
CA PHE A 341 11.68 8.12 -15.11
C PHE A 341 10.65 8.91 -15.94
N GLY A 342 10.88 10.20 -16.23
CA GLY A 342 9.99 10.99 -17.10
C GLY A 342 9.58 12.36 -16.57
N TRP A 343 8.46 12.86 -17.06
CA TRP A 343 7.92 14.19 -16.80
C TRP A 343 7.43 14.37 -15.37
N GLY A 344 7.67 15.54 -14.77
CA GLY A 344 7.08 15.90 -13.48
C GLY A 344 5.57 15.97 -13.55
N PHE A 345 4.88 15.10 -12.82
CA PHE A 345 3.42 15.15 -12.71
C PHE A 345 2.98 16.23 -11.71
N LYS A 346 1.82 16.83 -11.98
CA LYS A 346 1.14 17.73 -11.07
C LYS A 346 0.17 16.96 -10.19
N ARG A 347 0.18 17.27 -8.90
CA ARG A 347 -0.70 16.64 -7.90
C ARG A 347 -2.16 17.05 -8.09
N GLY A 348 -3.08 16.12 -7.83
CA GLY A 348 -4.50 16.37 -7.66
C GLY A 348 -4.83 16.99 -6.29
N SER A 349 -6.11 17.28 -6.07
CA SER A 349 -6.63 18.00 -4.88
C SER A 349 -6.73 17.16 -3.61
N GLY A 350 -6.57 15.85 -3.69
CA GLY A 350 -6.70 14.92 -2.55
C GLY A 350 -7.82 13.91 -2.73
N SER A 351 -8.19 13.23 -1.64
CA SER A 351 -9.28 12.24 -1.65
C SER A 351 -10.61 12.89 -2.04
N GLN A 352 -11.36 12.20 -2.89
CA GLN A 352 -12.65 12.66 -3.40
C GLN A 352 -13.69 11.55 -3.31
N LEU A 353 -14.95 11.92 -3.21
CA LEU A 353 -16.09 11.04 -3.41
C LEU A 353 -16.66 11.28 -4.80
N ILE A 354 -16.72 10.25 -5.62
CA ILE A 354 -17.24 10.33 -6.98
C ILE A 354 -18.56 9.57 -7.05
N ARG A 355 -19.56 10.21 -7.65
CA ARG A 355 -20.88 9.60 -7.91
C ARG A 355 -20.97 9.14 -9.36
N LEU A 356 -21.32 7.89 -9.55
CA LEU A 356 -21.63 7.32 -10.87
C LEU A 356 -23.07 7.64 -11.30
N SER A 357 -23.34 7.57 -12.60
CA SER A 357 -24.69 7.79 -13.15
C SER A 357 -25.72 6.77 -12.68
N ASN A 358 -25.31 5.59 -12.23
CA ASN A 358 -26.18 4.58 -11.61
C ASN A 358 -26.48 4.83 -10.11
N GLY A 359 -26.02 5.95 -9.57
CA GLY A 359 -26.26 6.39 -8.19
C GLY A 359 -25.25 5.91 -7.16
N LEU A 360 -24.34 4.98 -7.48
CA LEU A 360 -23.30 4.50 -6.57
C LEU A 360 -22.20 5.55 -6.38
N ASN A 361 -21.65 5.61 -5.17
CA ASN A 361 -20.55 6.49 -4.81
C ASN A 361 -19.29 5.66 -4.54
N PHE A 362 -18.14 6.13 -5.04
CA PHE A 362 -16.87 5.46 -4.73
C PHE A 362 -15.76 6.45 -4.40
N VAL A 363 -14.74 5.95 -3.68
CA VAL A 363 -13.49 6.68 -3.47
C VAL A 363 -12.45 6.13 -4.44
N PRO A 364 -11.94 6.96 -5.37
CA PRO A 364 -10.88 6.56 -6.28
C PRO A 364 -9.52 6.51 -5.57
N LEU A 365 -8.70 5.55 -5.97
CA LEU A 365 -7.29 5.45 -5.64
C LEU A 365 -6.50 5.14 -6.90
N ILE A 366 -5.40 5.86 -7.11
CA ILE A 366 -4.45 5.53 -8.17
C ILE A 366 -3.16 5.02 -7.54
N CYS A 367 -2.90 3.71 -7.72
CA CYS A 367 -1.65 3.03 -7.39
C CYS A 367 -1.17 3.30 -5.95
N TYR A 368 -0.08 4.05 -5.77
CA TYR A 368 0.62 4.39 -4.53
C TYR A 368 -0.30 4.98 -3.44
N GLU A 369 -1.43 5.57 -3.78
CA GLU A 369 -2.36 6.18 -2.83
C GLU A 369 -2.91 5.16 -1.82
N ALA A 370 -3.02 3.89 -2.21
CA ALA A 370 -3.55 2.83 -1.36
C ALA A 370 -2.70 2.53 -0.11
N ILE A 371 -1.42 2.91 -0.08
CA ILE A 371 -0.57 2.65 1.07
C ILE A 371 -0.84 3.59 2.26
N PHE A 372 -1.49 4.74 2.01
CA PHE A 372 -1.78 5.75 3.02
C PHE A 372 -3.13 5.48 3.69
N SER A 373 -3.10 5.06 4.95
CA SER A 373 -4.30 4.67 5.70
C SER A 373 -5.27 5.82 5.94
N ASP A 374 -4.78 7.04 6.08
CA ASP A 374 -5.57 8.25 6.35
C ASP A 374 -6.14 8.90 5.09
N PHE A 375 -5.65 8.51 3.91
CA PHE A 375 -6.00 9.17 2.65
C PHE A 375 -7.50 9.05 2.29
N LEU A 376 -8.11 7.91 2.59
CA LEU A 376 -9.52 7.64 2.30
C LEU A 376 -10.48 8.41 3.24
N LYS A 377 -10.02 8.82 4.40
CA LYS A 377 -10.84 9.30 5.52
C LYS A 377 -11.82 10.41 5.17
N PRO A 378 -11.47 11.45 4.40
CA PRO A 378 -12.40 12.52 4.07
C PRO A 378 -13.62 12.07 3.25
N SER A 379 -13.47 10.99 2.48
CA SER A 379 -14.45 10.57 1.45
C SER A 379 -15.12 9.23 1.74
N ALA A 380 -14.55 8.39 2.61
CA ALA A 380 -14.99 7.01 2.84
C ALA A 380 -16.40 6.89 3.44
N LYS A 381 -16.83 7.85 4.27
CA LYS A 381 -18.11 7.77 5.03
C LYS A 381 -19.32 7.52 4.12
N ASN A 382 -19.37 8.18 2.97
CA ASN A 382 -20.51 8.15 2.05
C ASN A 382 -20.24 7.29 0.80
N ALA A 383 -19.14 6.55 0.78
CA ALA A 383 -18.80 5.67 -0.33
C ALA A 383 -19.49 4.31 -0.20
N ASP A 384 -19.84 3.70 -1.33
CA ASP A 384 -20.34 2.34 -1.41
C ASP A 384 -19.15 1.35 -1.58
N PHE A 385 -18.07 1.79 -2.25
CA PHE A 385 -16.86 1.00 -2.45
C PHE A 385 -15.63 1.88 -2.67
N ILE A 386 -14.46 1.26 -2.62
CA ILE A 386 -13.17 1.82 -3.04
C ILE A 386 -12.86 1.30 -4.43
N LEU A 387 -12.47 2.16 -5.36
CA LEU A 387 -11.98 1.77 -6.67
C LEU A 387 -10.50 2.11 -6.81
N GLN A 388 -9.66 1.09 -6.96
CA GLN A 388 -8.25 1.30 -7.26
C GLN A 388 -7.90 0.87 -8.68
N ILE A 389 -7.27 1.78 -9.42
CA ILE A 389 -6.55 1.45 -10.66
C ILE A 389 -5.06 1.54 -10.40
N THR A 390 -4.27 0.59 -10.94
CA THR A 390 -2.83 0.54 -10.65
C THR A 390 -2.01 -0.04 -11.79
N ASN A 391 -0.73 0.36 -11.83
CA ASN A 391 0.27 -0.24 -12.71
C ASN A 391 1.38 -0.89 -11.87
N ASP A 392 1.12 -2.09 -11.38
CA ASP A 392 2.08 -2.86 -10.56
C ASP A 392 3.28 -3.39 -11.35
N ALA A 393 3.42 -3.08 -12.65
CA ALA A 393 4.57 -3.45 -13.45
C ALA A 393 5.91 -2.94 -12.86
N TRP A 394 5.86 -1.84 -12.11
CA TRP A 394 6.99 -1.28 -11.38
C TRP A 394 7.49 -2.16 -10.22
N PHE A 395 6.66 -3.07 -9.72
CA PHE A 395 7.03 -4.01 -8.65
C PHE A 395 7.58 -5.34 -9.19
N GLY A 396 7.66 -5.49 -10.53
CA GLY A 396 8.13 -6.70 -11.18
C GLY A 396 7.32 -7.94 -10.83
N ARG A 397 8.02 -9.08 -10.67
CA ARG A 397 7.42 -10.37 -10.31
C ARG A 397 7.68 -10.77 -8.85
N SER A 398 8.28 -9.88 -8.08
CA SER A 398 8.68 -10.11 -6.69
C SER A 398 7.47 -10.01 -5.73
N ILE A 399 7.73 -9.74 -4.48
CA ILE A 399 6.70 -9.66 -3.42
C ILE A 399 5.85 -8.37 -3.48
N GLY A 400 6.25 -7.37 -4.27
CA GLY A 400 5.62 -6.05 -4.30
C GLY A 400 4.13 -6.08 -4.62
N PRO A 401 3.66 -6.75 -5.70
CA PRO A 401 2.24 -6.82 -6.03
C PRO A 401 1.38 -7.44 -4.92
N GLN A 402 1.89 -8.48 -4.24
CA GLN A 402 1.18 -9.13 -3.13
C GLN A 402 1.10 -8.24 -1.91
N GLN A 403 2.17 -7.53 -1.58
CA GLN A 403 2.18 -6.56 -0.48
C GLN A 403 1.26 -5.36 -0.76
N HIS A 404 1.24 -4.87 -2.00
CA HIS A 404 0.35 -3.79 -2.41
C HIS A 404 -1.12 -4.20 -2.32
N LEU A 405 -1.46 -5.43 -2.72
CA LEU A 405 -2.80 -6.00 -2.53
C LEU A 405 -3.13 -6.15 -1.04
N ALA A 406 -2.21 -6.64 -0.21
CA ALA A 406 -2.41 -6.83 1.22
C ALA A 406 -2.72 -5.49 1.92
N GLN A 407 -2.00 -4.41 1.57
CA GLN A 407 -2.28 -3.08 2.09
C GLN A 407 -3.68 -2.60 1.72
N LEU A 408 -4.11 -2.84 0.48
CA LEU A 408 -5.46 -2.48 0.04
C LEU A 408 -6.55 -3.30 0.74
N ARG A 409 -6.32 -4.59 1.03
CA ARG A 409 -7.19 -5.43 1.85
C ARG A 409 -7.36 -4.86 3.26
N ILE A 410 -6.28 -4.34 3.84
CA ILE A 410 -6.34 -3.65 5.13
C ILE A 410 -7.18 -2.37 5.04
N ARG A 411 -7.08 -1.58 3.96
CA ARG A 411 -7.98 -0.42 3.71
C ARG A 411 -9.45 -0.84 3.72
N SER A 412 -9.77 -1.98 3.09
CA SER A 412 -11.13 -2.52 3.13
C SER A 412 -11.62 -2.75 4.57
N ILE A 413 -10.82 -3.41 5.41
CA ILE A 413 -11.16 -3.68 6.81
C ILE A 413 -11.29 -2.38 7.61
N GLU A 414 -10.34 -1.45 7.46
CA GLU A 414 -10.31 -0.17 8.17
C GLU A 414 -11.58 0.66 7.96
N TYR A 415 -12.12 0.64 6.75
CA TYR A 415 -13.26 1.49 6.40
C TYR A 415 -14.59 0.72 6.25
N GLY A 416 -14.56 -0.61 6.31
CA GLY A 416 -15.75 -1.44 6.08
C GLY A 416 -16.31 -1.33 4.67
N LEU A 417 -15.44 -1.02 3.69
CA LEU A 417 -15.79 -0.83 2.30
C LEU A 417 -15.24 -1.96 1.43
N PRO A 418 -16.02 -2.53 0.50
CA PRO A 418 -15.47 -3.44 -0.50
C PRO A 418 -14.54 -2.68 -1.44
N VAL A 419 -13.63 -3.42 -2.08
CA VAL A 419 -12.66 -2.85 -3.00
C VAL A 419 -12.74 -3.52 -4.36
N ILE A 420 -12.78 -2.70 -5.38
CA ILE A 420 -12.61 -3.09 -6.77
C ILE A 420 -11.21 -2.64 -7.19
N ARG A 421 -10.32 -3.60 -7.45
CA ARG A 421 -8.93 -3.33 -7.84
C ARG A 421 -8.65 -3.81 -9.25
N VAL A 422 -8.16 -2.90 -10.09
CA VAL A 422 -7.76 -3.22 -11.47
C VAL A 422 -6.29 -2.90 -11.67
N ALA A 423 -5.52 -3.90 -12.04
CA ALA A 423 -4.08 -3.81 -12.25
C ALA A 423 -3.70 -4.05 -13.72
N ASN A 424 -2.58 -3.48 -14.16
CA ASN A 424 -2.02 -3.80 -15.47
C ASN A 424 -1.39 -5.20 -15.49
N THR A 425 -0.29 -5.41 -14.79
CA THR A 425 0.42 -6.72 -14.67
C THR A 425 0.28 -7.35 -13.31
N GLY A 426 -0.22 -6.60 -12.33
CA GLY A 426 -0.40 -7.02 -10.94
C GLY A 426 -1.59 -7.95 -10.74
N ILE A 427 -2.22 -7.84 -9.58
CA ILE A 427 -3.38 -8.64 -9.21
C ILE A 427 -4.63 -7.76 -9.31
N SER A 428 -5.51 -8.02 -10.27
CA SER A 428 -6.87 -7.45 -10.27
C SER A 428 -7.75 -8.28 -9.35
N ALA A 429 -8.57 -7.64 -8.53
CA ALA A 429 -9.34 -8.35 -7.51
C ALA A 429 -10.64 -7.65 -7.14
N ILE A 430 -11.61 -8.45 -6.73
CA ILE A 430 -12.81 -8.05 -5.98
C ILE A 430 -12.58 -8.46 -4.53
N ILE A 431 -12.61 -7.50 -3.63
CA ILE A 431 -12.36 -7.69 -2.20
C ILE A 431 -13.61 -7.25 -1.44
N ASP A 432 -14.08 -8.07 -0.51
CA ASP A 432 -15.22 -7.72 0.32
C ASP A 432 -14.84 -6.73 1.44
N ALA A 433 -15.83 -6.22 2.15
CA ALA A 433 -15.63 -5.28 3.26
C ALA A 433 -14.94 -5.88 4.50
N ASN A 434 -14.59 -7.17 4.49
CA ASN A 434 -13.75 -7.85 5.48
C ASN A 434 -12.29 -8.00 5.01
N GLY A 435 -11.93 -7.50 3.84
CA GLY A 435 -10.61 -7.68 3.26
C GLY A 435 -10.40 -9.06 2.61
N ILE A 436 -11.47 -9.86 2.42
CA ILE A 436 -11.38 -11.17 1.79
C ILE A 436 -11.41 -11.01 0.27
N VAL A 437 -10.46 -11.62 -0.41
CA VAL A 437 -10.42 -11.66 -1.88
C VAL A 437 -11.45 -12.68 -2.37
N LEU A 438 -12.53 -12.20 -2.99
CA LEU A 438 -13.61 -13.05 -3.50
C LEU A 438 -13.29 -13.63 -4.87
N LYS A 439 -12.69 -12.80 -5.75
CA LYS A 439 -12.24 -13.17 -7.09
C LYS A 439 -10.96 -12.42 -7.44
N ASN A 440 -10.08 -13.00 -8.23
CA ASN A 440 -8.90 -12.32 -8.72
C ASN A 440 -8.41 -12.84 -10.07
N LEU A 441 -7.68 -11.98 -10.78
CA LEU A 441 -6.78 -12.32 -11.88
C LEU A 441 -5.35 -12.27 -11.33
N PRO A 442 -4.55 -13.34 -11.51
CA PRO A 442 -3.21 -13.38 -10.95
C PRO A 442 -2.22 -12.46 -11.69
N VAL A 443 -1.06 -12.26 -11.06
CA VAL A 443 0.07 -11.50 -11.64
C VAL A 443 0.46 -12.06 -13.02
N ASN A 444 0.80 -11.17 -13.95
CA ASN A 444 1.29 -11.49 -15.30
C ASN A 444 0.33 -12.34 -16.15
N LYS A 445 -0.96 -12.21 -15.93
CA LYS A 445 -2.00 -12.78 -16.79
C LYS A 445 -2.75 -11.68 -17.52
N SER A 446 -2.95 -11.83 -18.82
CA SER A 446 -3.89 -11.02 -19.60
C SER A 446 -5.28 -11.65 -19.53
N GLY A 447 -6.32 -10.84 -19.35
CA GLY A 447 -7.70 -11.32 -19.27
C GLY A 447 -8.64 -10.29 -18.68
N TYR A 448 -9.88 -10.71 -18.46
CA TYR A 448 -10.88 -9.93 -17.75
C TYR A 448 -11.57 -10.76 -16.68
N LEU A 449 -12.17 -10.08 -15.71
CA LEU A 449 -12.87 -10.67 -14.58
C LEU A 449 -14.22 -10.01 -14.41
N ASP A 450 -15.29 -10.78 -14.53
CA ASP A 450 -16.66 -10.32 -14.28
C ASP A 450 -17.10 -10.69 -12.86
N ALA A 451 -17.70 -9.72 -12.16
CA ALA A 451 -18.23 -9.90 -10.82
C ALA A 451 -19.35 -8.90 -10.51
N PHE A 452 -20.03 -9.10 -9.39
CA PHE A 452 -20.89 -8.10 -8.77
C PHE A 452 -20.12 -7.37 -7.68
N ILE A 453 -20.43 -6.10 -7.45
CA ILE A 453 -19.85 -5.30 -6.37
C ILE A 453 -20.41 -5.83 -5.04
N PRO A 454 -19.56 -6.22 -4.07
CA PRO A 454 -20.04 -6.57 -2.73
C PRO A 454 -20.62 -5.36 -2.02
N SER A 455 -21.58 -5.58 -1.12
CA SER A 455 -22.12 -4.50 -0.28
C SER A 455 -21.09 -4.02 0.76
N ARG A 456 -21.19 -2.75 1.11
CA ARG A 456 -20.43 -2.19 2.24
C ARG A 456 -20.98 -2.68 3.58
N LYS A 457 -20.16 -2.61 4.61
CA LYS A 457 -20.57 -2.70 6.01
C LYS A 457 -21.02 -1.35 6.56
N GLN A 458 -21.52 -1.36 7.79
CA GLN A 458 -21.62 -0.14 8.59
C GLN A 458 -20.23 0.50 8.75
N SER A 459 -20.21 1.82 8.87
CA SER A 459 -18.95 2.54 9.05
C SER A 459 -18.22 2.06 10.31
N THR A 460 -16.95 1.76 10.17
CA THR A 460 -16.09 1.26 11.25
C THR A 460 -15.77 2.36 12.26
N VAL A 461 -15.32 1.98 13.46
CA VAL A 461 -14.84 2.93 14.48
C VAL A 461 -13.65 3.74 13.93
N TYR A 462 -12.69 3.07 13.26
CA TYR A 462 -11.56 3.75 12.63
C TYR A 462 -12.01 4.74 11.54
N GLY A 463 -12.93 4.34 10.66
CA GLY A 463 -13.43 5.20 9.58
C GLY A 463 -14.22 6.42 10.07
N LEU A 464 -14.88 6.34 11.23
CA LEU A 464 -15.62 7.44 11.84
C LEU A 464 -14.78 8.31 12.77
N SER A 465 -13.70 7.79 13.33
CA SER A 465 -12.94 8.43 14.38
C SER A 465 -12.01 9.53 13.85
N LEU A 466 -12.07 10.72 14.44
CA LEU A 466 -11.09 11.78 14.28
C LEU A 466 -9.87 11.59 15.19
N ILE A 467 -9.95 10.68 16.18
CA ILE A 467 -8.96 10.52 17.25
C ILE A 467 -7.64 9.94 16.74
N HIS A 468 -7.67 9.22 15.62
CA HIS A 468 -6.48 8.58 15.04
C HIS A 468 -5.73 9.50 14.05
N ILE A 469 -6.11 10.76 13.98
CA ILE A 469 -5.39 11.85 13.35
C ILE A 469 -4.63 12.60 14.45
#